data_f65bf779bdbdd7760cc9db296fbc55d1
#
_entry.id   f65bf779bdbdd7760cc9db296fbc55d1
#
_cell.length_a   1.000
_cell.length_b   1.000
_cell.length_c   1.000
_cell.angle_alpha   90.00
_cell.angle_beta   90.00
_cell.angle_gamma   90.00
#
_symmetry.space_group_name_H-M   'P 1'
#
loop_
_entity.id
_entity.type
_entity.pdbx_description
1 polymer ?
#
loop_
_entity_poly.entity_id
_entity_poly.type
_entity_poly.pdbx_seq_one_letter_code
_entity_poly.pdbx_strand_id
1 'polypeptide(L)'
;MNVSASLTPFDSPTPEAMPMILDTLPDPAIAGQGCPRRTALQIDLMLLAIEALELGGSEAILAFAQELDLIGIIKNRVNLWRMRASNPLRRAHIRRPLSIIEAKALVVIACYIARRLTVVIRQLLMIYQQLSEKQIPLEQNLRLANYLERFRAHFKSRMNSKRSVLLTLNSDEKLDELAIDLLGKLLFCTGTAGMQRFWISLFDGEVE
;
A
#
# COMPACT_ATOMS: atom_id res chain seq x y z
N MET A 1 -35.13 -26.55 -1.34
CA MET A 1 -34.68 -25.96 -0.05
C MET A 1 -33.62 -24.94 -0.40
N ASN A 2 -34.00 -23.67 -0.44
CA ASN A 2 -33.09 -22.56 -0.73
C ASN A 2 -32.40 -22.12 0.57
N VAL A 3 -31.12 -22.37 0.68
CA VAL A 3 -30.29 -21.81 1.76
C VAL A 3 -29.78 -20.46 1.26
N SER A 4 -30.53 -19.38 1.57
CA SER A 4 -30.03 -18.01 1.45
C SER A 4 -28.98 -17.79 2.54
N ALA A 5 -27.71 -17.88 2.18
CA ALA A 5 -26.65 -17.40 3.05
C ALA A 5 -26.74 -15.87 3.11
N SER A 6 -27.27 -15.35 4.20
CA SER A 6 -27.23 -13.94 4.57
C SER A 6 -25.77 -13.55 4.80
N LEU A 7 -25.18 -12.86 3.82
CA LEU A 7 -23.94 -12.13 4.02
C LEU A 7 -24.21 -11.05 5.07
N THR A 8 -23.71 -11.25 6.28
CA THR A 8 -23.69 -10.21 7.32
C THR A 8 -22.98 -8.97 6.74
N PRO A 9 -23.56 -7.77 6.87
CA PRO A 9 -22.89 -6.56 6.47
C PRO A 9 -21.60 -6.46 7.29
N PHE A 10 -20.47 -6.37 6.59
CA PHE A 10 -19.17 -6.08 7.21
C PHE A 10 -19.31 -4.73 7.93
N ASP A 11 -19.31 -4.75 9.26
CA ASP A 11 -19.21 -3.55 10.07
C ASP A 11 -17.95 -2.81 9.69
N SER A 12 -18.12 -1.76 8.90
CA SER A 12 -17.05 -0.81 8.62
C SER A 12 -16.69 -0.13 9.93
N PRO A 13 -15.42 -0.16 10.39
CA PRO A 13 -15.06 0.65 11.55
C PRO A 13 -15.41 2.10 11.21
N THR A 14 -16.10 2.73 12.14
CA THR A 14 -16.39 4.16 12.06
C THR A 14 -15.06 4.93 12.03
N PRO A 15 -14.99 6.10 11.40
CA PRO A 15 -13.80 6.95 11.43
C PRO A 15 -13.26 7.17 12.85
N GLU A 16 -14.13 7.15 13.85
CA GLU A 16 -13.80 7.31 15.28
C GLU A 16 -12.98 6.13 15.86
N ALA A 17 -13.08 4.94 15.28
CA ALA A 17 -12.33 3.77 15.75
C ALA A 17 -10.88 3.71 15.23
N MET A 18 -10.55 4.49 14.22
CA MET A 18 -9.24 4.40 13.54
C MET A 18 -8.07 5.04 14.33
N PRO A 19 -8.22 6.13 15.09
CA PRO A 19 -7.16 6.61 15.98
C PRO A 19 -6.74 5.56 17.00
N MET A 20 -7.68 4.79 17.54
CA MET A 20 -7.40 3.69 18.46
C MET A 20 -6.54 2.59 17.83
N ILE A 21 -6.59 2.41 16.50
CA ILE A 21 -5.82 1.39 15.80
C ILE A 21 -4.33 1.75 15.76
N LEU A 22 -3.97 3.02 15.70
CA LEU A 22 -2.57 3.46 15.79
C LEU A 22 -1.91 2.99 17.09
N ASP A 23 -2.67 3.06 18.19
CA ASP A 23 -2.19 2.66 19.51
C ASP A 23 -2.14 1.12 19.66
N THR A 24 -2.94 0.39 18.88
CA THR A 24 -2.95 -1.09 18.90
C THR A 24 -1.84 -1.73 18.08
N LEU A 25 -1.20 -0.98 17.17
CA LEU A 25 -0.03 -1.48 16.45
C LEU A 25 1.18 -1.49 17.39
N PRO A 26 1.78 -2.66 17.67
CA PRO A 26 2.91 -2.74 18.58
C PRO A 26 4.08 -1.89 18.05
N ASP A 27 4.82 -1.26 18.98
CA ASP A 27 6.09 -0.64 18.61
C ASP A 27 7.13 -1.74 18.44
N PRO A 28 7.85 -1.78 17.31
CA PRO A 28 8.94 -2.72 17.14
C PRO A 28 10.06 -2.40 18.14
N ALA A 29 10.80 -3.41 18.55
CA ALA A 29 11.90 -3.28 19.53
C ALA A 29 12.97 -2.24 19.14
N ILE A 30 12.97 -1.76 17.90
CA ILE A 30 13.91 -0.80 17.31
C ILE A 30 13.34 0.64 17.35
N ALA A 31 12.30 0.90 18.11
CA ALA A 31 11.54 2.16 18.12
C ALA A 31 12.37 3.45 18.34
N GLY A 32 13.55 3.37 18.89
CA GLY A 32 14.44 4.54 19.07
C GLY A 32 15.21 4.97 17.82
N GLN A 33 15.22 4.17 16.75
CA GLN A 33 16.09 4.37 15.58
C GLN A 33 15.36 4.88 14.32
N GLY A 34 14.07 5.06 14.38
CA GLY A 34 13.24 5.38 13.20
C GLY A 34 12.86 4.14 12.39
N CYS A 35 12.04 4.34 11.36
CA CYS A 35 11.59 3.26 10.50
C CYS A 35 12.71 2.81 9.55
N PRO A 36 13.01 1.51 9.46
CA PRO A 36 13.98 0.99 8.52
C PRO A 36 13.67 1.37 7.07
N ARG A 37 14.72 1.53 6.25
CA ARG A 37 14.53 1.90 4.85
C ARG A 37 13.77 0.87 4.03
N ARG A 38 13.93 -0.42 4.37
CA ARG A 38 13.19 -1.52 3.74
C ARG A 38 11.70 -1.39 4.02
N THR A 39 11.33 -1.13 5.26
CA THR A 39 9.94 -0.90 5.69
C THR A 39 9.35 0.33 5.01
N ALA A 40 10.08 1.45 4.99
CA ALA A 40 9.65 2.65 4.27
C ALA A 40 9.43 2.40 2.77
N LEU A 41 10.27 1.57 2.14
CA LEU A 41 10.09 1.14 0.75
C LEU A 41 8.79 0.35 0.56
N GLN A 42 8.54 -0.64 1.42
CA GLN A 42 7.34 -1.49 1.30
C GLN A 42 6.06 -0.68 1.47
N ILE A 43 6.01 0.23 2.45
CA ILE A 43 4.88 1.14 2.66
C ILE A 43 4.66 2.02 1.42
N ASP A 44 5.73 2.58 0.84
CA ASP A 44 5.61 3.43 -0.32
C ASP A 44 5.14 2.68 -1.57
N LEU A 45 5.57 1.44 -1.76
CA LEU A 45 5.08 0.56 -2.84
C LEU A 45 3.58 0.25 -2.69
N MET A 46 3.10 0.00 -1.48
CA MET A 46 1.66 -0.17 -1.24
C MET A 46 0.87 1.09 -1.60
N LEU A 47 1.39 2.27 -1.23
CA LEU A 47 0.75 3.53 -1.60
C LEU A 47 0.77 3.77 -3.12
N LEU A 48 1.82 3.34 -3.83
CA LEU A 48 1.84 3.38 -5.30
C LEU A 48 0.78 2.47 -5.92
N ALA A 49 0.61 1.27 -5.39
CA ALA A 49 -0.44 0.35 -5.86
C ALA A 49 -1.85 0.96 -5.65
N ILE A 50 -2.09 1.64 -4.52
CA ILE A 50 -3.32 2.38 -4.25
C ILE A 50 -3.52 3.51 -5.26
N GLU A 51 -2.50 4.31 -5.51
CA GLU A 51 -2.58 5.42 -6.48
C GLU A 51 -2.90 4.94 -7.90
N ALA A 52 -2.45 3.74 -8.27
CA ALA A 52 -2.78 3.12 -9.55
C ALA A 52 -4.26 2.67 -9.67
N LEU A 53 -5.00 2.57 -8.56
CA LEU A 53 -6.42 2.20 -8.51
C LEU A 53 -7.40 3.36 -8.82
N GLU A 54 -6.98 4.41 -9.48
CA GLU A 54 -7.82 5.58 -9.88
C GLU A 54 -8.22 6.55 -8.76
N LEU A 55 -7.46 6.61 -7.68
CA LEU A 55 -7.82 7.40 -6.49
C LEU A 55 -7.30 8.83 -6.47
N GLY A 56 -6.96 9.44 -7.58
CA GLY A 56 -6.51 10.85 -7.55
C GLY A 56 -5.14 11.07 -6.87
N GLY A 57 -4.34 10.02 -6.72
CA GLY A 57 -2.95 10.14 -6.24
C GLY A 57 -2.81 10.61 -4.80
N SER A 58 -1.85 11.49 -4.56
CA SER A 58 -1.53 12.00 -3.21
C SER A 58 -2.67 12.80 -2.57
N GLU A 59 -3.55 13.40 -3.36
CA GLU A 59 -4.70 14.16 -2.85
C GLU A 59 -5.72 13.25 -2.16
N ALA A 60 -5.96 12.06 -2.72
CA ALA A 60 -6.83 11.08 -2.09
C ALA A 60 -6.26 10.59 -0.76
N ILE A 61 -4.94 10.35 -0.69
CA ILE A 61 -4.28 9.95 0.55
C ILE A 61 -4.44 11.03 1.62
N LEU A 62 -4.33 12.31 1.25
CA LEU A 62 -4.53 13.42 2.19
C LEU A 62 -5.99 13.55 2.62
N ALA A 63 -6.95 13.37 1.73
CA ALA A 63 -8.37 13.38 2.08
C ALA A 63 -8.70 12.28 3.09
N PHE A 64 -8.17 11.07 2.90
CA PHE A 64 -8.32 9.98 3.87
C PHE A 64 -7.56 10.23 5.18
N ALA A 65 -6.42 10.91 5.15
CA ALA A 65 -5.75 11.34 6.38
C ALA A 65 -6.61 12.31 7.20
N GLN A 66 -7.34 13.20 6.53
CA GLN A 66 -8.31 14.10 7.17
C GLN A 66 -9.50 13.34 7.74
N GLU A 67 -10.08 12.43 6.96
CA GLU A 67 -11.21 11.60 7.40
C GLU A 67 -10.86 10.77 8.65
N LEU A 68 -9.59 10.34 8.78
CA LEU A 68 -9.09 9.53 9.88
C LEU A 68 -8.50 10.36 11.04
N ASP A 69 -8.63 11.67 11.02
CA ASP A 69 -8.03 12.59 12.00
C ASP A 69 -6.50 12.43 12.18
N LEU A 70 -5.81 12.05 11.09
CA LEU A 70 -4.36 11.89 11.07
C LEU A 70 -3.59 13.16 10.67
N ILE A 71 -4.27 14.32 10.66
CA ILE A 71 -3.68 15.62 10.26
C ILE A 71 -2.53 16.03 11.20
N GLY A 72 -2.56 15.60 12.45
CA GLY A 72 -1.45 15.80 13.38
C GLY A 72 -0.12 15.20 12.90
N ILE A 73 -0.20 14.09 12.12
CA ILE A 73 0.94 13.32 11.61
C ILE A 73 1.17 13.64 10.13
N ILE A 74 0.12 13.55 9.28
CA ILE A 74 0.19 13.79 7.84
C ILE A 74 -0.48 15.13 7.54
N LYS A 75 0.29 16.20 7.71
CA LYS A 75 -0.23 17.58 7.73
C LYS A 75 -0.63 18.13 6.36
N ASN A 76 0.11 17.76 5.33
CA ASN A 76 -0.08 18.30 3.98
C ASN A 76 0.70 17.52 2.94
N ARG A 77 0.53 17.87 1.65
CA ARG A 77 1.18 17.23 0.51
C ARG A 77 2.71 17.21 0.62
N VAL A 78 3.33 18.31 1.10
CA VAL A 78 4.79 18.41 1.24
C VAL A 78 5.29 17.46 2.32
N ASN A 79 4.58 17.39 3.45
CA ASN A 79 4.88 16.45 4.52
C ASN A 79 4.74 15.00 4.05
N LEU A 80 3.63 14.64 3.41
CA LEU A 80 3.44 13.32 2.83
C LEU A 80 4.54 12.97 1.82
N TRP A 81 4.92 13.92 0.97
CA TRP A 81 6.02 13.72 0.02
C TRP A 81 7.35 13.44 0.74
N ARG A 82 7.66 14.17 1.80
CA ARG A 82 8.89 13.95 2.61
C ARG A 82 8.89 12.58 3.28
N MET A 83 7.77 12.16 3.85
CA MET A 83 7.62 10.84 4.47
C MET A 83 7.88 9.72 3.44
N ARG A 84 7.26 9.80 2.28
CA ARG A 84 7.42 8.82 1.20
C ARG A 84 8.80 8.84 0.56
N ALA A 85 9.45 9.99 0.54
CA ALA A 85 10.79 10.15 -0.03
C ALA A 85 11.91 9.56 0.83
N SER A 86 11.65 9.14 2.08
CA SER A 86 12.59 8.36 2.89
C SER A 86 12.89 6.97 2.30
N ASN A 87 12.06 6.50 1.39
CA ASN A 87 12.28 5.30 0.59
C ASN A 87 13.59 5.41 -0.25
N PRO A 88 14.49 4.40 -0.18
CA PRO A 88 15.78 4.45 -0.85
C PRO A 88 15.71 4.48 -2.37
N LEU A 89 14.57 4.08 -2.98
CA LEU A 89 14.37 4.12 -4.43
C LEU A 89 13.97 5.51 -4.94
N ARG A 90 13.51 6.40 -4.09
CA ARG A 90 13.11 7.76 -4.48
C ARG A 90 14.31 8.60 -4.93
N ARG A 91 14.05 9.49 -5.89
CA ARG A 91 15.06 10.45 -6.39
C ARG A 91 15.43 11.53 -5.38
N ALA A 92 14.57 11.77 -4.41
CA ALA A 92 14.79 12.81 -3.41
C ALA A 92 15.87 12.42 -2.41
N HIS A 93 16.77 13.36 -2.14
CA HIS A 93 17.81 13.22 -1.12
C HIS A 93 17.26 13.66 0.24
N ILE A 94 16.46 12.81 0.87
CA ILE A 94 15.99 13.07 2.22
C ILE A 94 16.90 12.33 3.20
N ARG A 95 17.48 13.09 4.14
CA ARG A 95 18.38 12.56 5.15
C ARG A 95 17.64 12.03 6.37
N ARG A 96 16.45 12.55 6.65
CA ARG A 96 15.65 12.14 7.81
C ARG A 96 14.94 10.81 7.50
N PRO A 97 15.13 9.77 8.33
CA PRO A 97 14.36 8.54 8.22
C PRO A 97 12.89 8.81 8.57
N LEU A 98 12.01 7.94 8.08
CA LEU A 98 10.61 7.89 8.48
C LEU A 98 10.52 7.53 9.96
N SER A 99 9.74 8.25 10.77
CA SER A 99 9.51 7.85 12.15
C SER A 99 8.53 6.69 12.23
N ILE A 100 8.54 5.94 13.33
CA ILE A 100 7.61 4.82 13.54
C ILE A 100 6.15 5.30 13.52
N ILE A 101 5.85 6.42 14.14
CA ILE A 101 4.49 6.98 14.14
C ILE A 101 4.03 7.41 12.74
N GLU A 102 4.91 7.99 11.94
CA GLU A 102 4.64 8.32 10.55
C GLU A 102 4.40 7.04 9.71
N ALA A 103 5.20 6.00 9.93
CA ALA A 103 5.04 4.70 9.28
C ALA A 103 3.70 4.05 9.64
N LYS A 104 3.33 4.02 10.92
CA LYS A 104 2.04 3.53 11.42
C LYS A 104 0.88 4.26 10.72
N ALA A 105 0.93 5.59 10.68
CA ALA A 105 -0.11 6.39 10.03
C ALA A 105 -0.26 6.06 8.54
N LEU A 106 0.85 5.91 7.82
CA LEU A 106 0.81 5.53 6.40
C LEU A 106 0.25 4.12 6.17
N VAL A 107 0.58 3.16 7.03
CA VAL A 107 0.01 1.79 6.97
C VAL A 107 -1.49 1.82 7.25
N VAL A 108 -1.93 2.54 8.28
CA VAL A 108 -3.36 2.67 8.61
C VAL A 108 -4.14 3.25 7.44
N ILE A 109 -3.64 4.33 6.82
CA ILE A 109 -4.27 4.91 5.64
C ILE A 109 -4.32 3.92 4.48
N ALA A 110 -3.21 3.25 4.17
CA ALA A 110 -3.17 2.28 3.08
C ALA A 110 -4.19 1.15 3.29
N CYS A 111 -4.27 0.60 4.50
CA CYS A 111 -5.24 -0.44 4.84
C CYS A 111 -6.68 0.07 4.79
N TYR A 112 -6.94 1.28 5.25
CA TYR A 112 -8.27 1.89 5.21
C TYR A 112 -8.77 2.08 3.78
N ILE A 113 -7.91 2.63 2.90
CA ILE A 113 -8.23 2.80 1.49
C ILE A 113 -8.44 1.42 0.82
N ALA A 114 -7.56 0.44 1.08
CA ALA A 114 -7.70 -0.91 0.55
C ALA A 114 -9.03 -1.55 0.95
N ARG A 115 -9.49 -1.33 2.18
CA ARG A 115 -10.79 -1.79 2.65
C ARG A 115 -11.95 -1.20 1.84
N ARG A 116 -11.93 0.10 1.58
CA ARG A 116 -12.95 0.76 0.75
C ARG A 116 -12.94 0.26 -0.69
N LEU A 117 -11.79 -0.16 -1.19
CA LEU A 117 -11.60 -0.67 -2.54
C LEU A 117 -11.57 -2.20 -2.65
N THR A 118 -11.94 -2.91 -1.59
CA THR A 118 -11.87 -4.38 -1.53
C THR A 118 -12.52 -5.05 -2.75
N VAL A 119 -13.67 -4.56 -3.21
CA VAL A 119 -14.37 -5.12 -4.39
C VAL A 119 -13.54 -4.95 -5.66
N VAL A 120 -12.96 -3.76 -5.84
CA VAL A 120 -12.11 -3.46 -7.03
C VAL A 120 -10.86 -4.33 -7.01
N ILE A 121 -10.19 -4.43 -5.87
CA ILE A 121 -8.97 -5.22 -5.70
C ILE A 121 -9.26 -6.70 -5.99
N ARG A 122 -10.32 -7.25 -5.41
CA ARG A 122 -10.73 -8.64 -5.66
C ARG A 122 -11.02 -8.90 -7.14
N GLN A 123 -11.74 -8.00 -7.80
CA GLN A 123 -12.03 -8.13 -9.24
C GLN A 123 -10.75 -8.16 -10.07
N LEU A 124 -9.78 -7.28 -9.81
CA LEU A 124 -8.50 -7.27 -10.53
C LEU A 124 -7.71 -8.57 -10.32
N LEU A 125 -7.65 -9.06 -9.08
CA LEU A 125 -6.98 -10.33 -8.76
C LEU A 125 -7.66 -11.54 -9.42
N MET A 126 -9.00 -11.59 -9.44
CA MET A 126 -9.75 -12.64 -10.15
C MET A 126 -9.49 -12.61 -11.66
N ILE A 127 -9.50 -11.42 -12.28
CA ILE A 127 -9.18 -11.26 -13.70
C ILE A 127 -7.77 -11.77 -13.97
N TYR A 128 -6.80 -11.35 -13.17
CA TYR A 128 -5.41 -11.80 -13.31
C TYR A 128 -5.30 -13.33 -13.24
N GLN A 129 -5.93 -13.95 -12.24
CA GLN A 129 -5.93 -15.39 -12.08
C GLN A 129 -6.53 -16.11 -13.31
N GLN A 130 -7.70 -15.65 -13.79
CA GLN A 130 -8.37 -16.24 -14.95
C GLN A 130 -7.54 -16.13 -16.23
N LEU A 131 -6.85 -15.00 -16.45
CA LEU A 131 -5.99 -14.81 -17.62
C LEU A 131 -4.74 -15.68 -17.53
N SER A 132 -4.10 -15.73 -16.35
CA SER A 132 -2.94 -16.58 -16.09
C SER A 132 -3.24 -18.06 -16.31
N GLU A 133 -4.34 -18.57 -15.74
CA GLU A 133 -4.74 -19.99 -15.90
C GLU A 133 -4.98 -20.37 -17.35
N LYS A 134 -5.49 -19.44 -18.16
CA LYS A 134 -5.77 -19.65 -19.58
C LYS A 134 -4.61 -19.26 -20.50
N GLN A 135 -3.49 -18.80 -19.94
CA GLN A 135 -2.34 -18.27 -20.68
C GLN A 135 -2.73 -17.15 -21.67
N ILE A 136 -3.70 -16.33 -21.29
CA ILE A 136 -4.18 -15.20 -22.07
C ILE A 136 -3.36 -13.95 -21.71
N PRO A 137 -2.88 -13.14 -22.68
CA PRO A 137 -2.17 -11.90 -22.41
C PRO A 137 -2.98 -10.94 -21.53
N LEU A 138 -2.33 -10.31 -20.55
CA LEU A 138 -2.97 -9.44 -19.55
C LEU A 138 -3.64 -8.21 -20.20
N GLU A 139 -3.11 -7.77 -21.34
CA GLU A 139 -3.59 -6.63 -22.12
C GLU A 139 -4.98 -6.86 -22.72
N GLN A 140 -5.44 -8.09 -22.80
CA GLN A 140 -6.79 -8.39 -23.30
C GLN A 140 -7.89 -7.92 -22.36
N ASN A 141 -7.59 -7.70 -21.08
CA ASN A 141 -8.53 -7.09 -20.17
C ASN A 141 -8.16 -5.63 -19.91
N LEU A 142 -8.92 -4.72 -20.50
CA LEU A 142 -8.65 -3.28 -20.44
C LEU A 142 -8.55 -2.74 -19.00
N ARG A 143 -9.33 -3.28 -18.06
CA ARG A 143 -9.32 -2.80 -16.66
C ARG A 143 -8.03 -3.19 -15.95
N LEU A 144 -7.57 -4.42 -16.12
CA LEU A 144 -6.31 -4.89 -15.57
C LEU A 144 -5.13 -4.19 -16.26
N ALA A 145 -5.14 -4.12 -17.59
CA ALA A 145 -4.12 -3.43 -18.35
C ALA A 145 -3.94 -1.96 -17.93
N ASN A 146 -5.03 -1.21 -17.77
CA ASN A 146 -5.00 0.17 -17.30
C ASN A 146 -4.42 0.32 -15.88
N TYR A 147 -4.73 -0.62 -14.98
CA TYR A 147 -4.14 -0.64 -13.64
C TYR A 147 -2.62 -0.84 -13.71
N LEU A 148 -2.17 -1.86 -14.45
CA LEU A 148 -0.76 -2.21 -14.60
C LEU A 148 0.03 -1.08 -15.26
N GLU A 149 -0.52 -0.47 -16.32
CA GLU A 149 0.10 0.67 -16.99
C GLU A 149 0.28 1.86 -16.04
N ARG A 150 -0.75 2.22 -15.27
CA ARG A 150 -0.67 3.29 -14.27
C ARG A 150 0.36 2.98 -13.19
N PHE A 151 0.39 1.74 -12.68
CA PHE A 151 1.38 1.34 -11.69
C PHE A 151 2.80 1.49 -12.25
N ARG A 152 3.06 0.98 -13.45
CA ARG A 152 4.35 1.13 -14.15
C ARG A 152 4.75 2.59 -14.34
N ALA A 153 3.81 3.43 -14.80
CA ALA A 153 4.04 4.86 -14.98
C ALA A 153 4.37 5.57 -13.66
N HIS A 154 3.60 5.34 -12.59
CA HIS A 154 3.86 5.88 -11.27
C HIS A 154 5.21 5.41 -10.71
N PHE A 155 5.53 4.13 -10.84
CA PHE A 155 6.79 3.57 -10.39
C PHE A 155 7.97 4.23 -11.13
N LYS A 156 7.96 4.20 -12.47
CA LYS A 156 9.02 4.77 -13.31
C LYS A 156 9.21 6.27 -13.09
N SER A 157 8.14 7.04 -12.89
CA SER A 157 8.22 8.49 -12.67
C SER A 157 8.82 8.86 -11.31
N ARG A 158 8.63 8.02 -10.29
CA ARG A 158 8.97 8.36 -8.90
C ARG A 158 10.24 7.70 -8.39
N MET A 159 10.69 6.62 -9.00
CA MET A 159 11.84 5.85 -8.54
C MET A 159 13.17 6.31 -9.15
N ASN A 160 14.24 6.06 -8.44
CA ASN A 160 15.59 6.40 -8.91
C ASN A 160 16.15 5.28 -9.78
N SER A 161 16.16 5.48 -11.11
CA SER A 161 16.63 4.49 -12.09
C SER A 161 18.12 4.13 -11.99
N LYS A 162 18.92 4.90 -11.23
CA LYS A 162 20.37 4.68 -11.11
C LYS A 162 20.75 3.68 -10.00
N ARG A 163 19.81 3.17 -9.21
CA ARG A 163 20.10 2.24 -8.11
C ARG A 163 19.97 0.78 -8.54
N SER A 164 20.87 -0.06 -8.04
CA SER A 164 20.97 -1.49 -8.39
C SER A 164 19.70 -2.30 -8.14
N VAL A 165 18.90 -1.93 -7.14
CA VAL A 165 17.61 -2.59 -6.84
C VAL A 165 16.62 -2.47 -8.01
N LEU A 166 16.73 -1.41 -8.83
CA LEU A 166 15.89 -1.24 -10.01
C LEU A 166 16.32 -2.11 -11.18
N LEU A 167 17.57 -2.57 -11.22
CA LEU A 167 18.03 -3.47 -12.28
C LEU A 167 17.26 -4.81 -12.25
N THR A 168 16.81 -5.25 -11.07
CA THR A 168 15.99 -6.46 -10.92
C THR A 168 14.52 -6.24 -11.29
N LEU A 169 14.03 -5.00 -11.26
CA LEU A 169 12.65 -4.61 -11.57
C LEU A 169 12.54 -3.89 -12.92
N ASN A 170 13.50 -4.10 -13.81
CA ASN A 170 13.62 -3.30 -15.06
C ASN A 170 12.74 -3.81 -16.20
N SER A 171 12.06 -4.95 -16.07
CA SER A 171 11.09 -5.42 -17.05
C SER A 171 9.68 -5.06 -16.63
N ASP A 172 8.82 -4.76 -17.60
CA ASP A 172 7.40 -4.47 -17.35
C ASP A 172 6.70 -5.67 -16.72
N GLU A 173 7.08 -6.90 -17.09
CA GLU A 173 6.58 -8.15 -16.50
C GLU A 173 6.82 -8.21 -14.98
N LYS A 174 8.04 -7.92 -14.52
CA LYS A 174 8.36 -7.89 -13.08
C LYS A 174 7.64 -6.79 -12.32
N LEU A 175 7.38 -5.66 -12.98
CA LEU A 175 6.56 -4.59 -12.39
C LEU A 175 5.10 -5.00 -12.29
N ASP A 176 4.60 -5.75 -13.25
CA ASP A 176 3.24 -6.28 -13.24
C ASP A 176 3.07 -7.34 -12.13
N GLU A 177 4.02 -8.27 -12.00
CA GLU A 177 4.06 -9.22 -10.89
C GLU A 177 4.08 -8.51 -9.53
N LEU A 178 4.92 -7.48 -9.38
CA LEU A 178 4.97 -6.68 -8.17
C LEU A 178 3.63 -5.97 -7.91
N ALA A 179 3.01 -5.38 -8.94
CA ALA A 179 1.72 -4.71 -8.81
C ALA A 179 0.62 -5.66 -8.33
N ILE A 180 0.60 -6.89 -8.83
CA ILE A 180 -0.35 -7.92 -8.42
C ILE A 180 -0.07 -8.42 -7.01
N ASP A 181 1.19 -8.66 -6.64
CA ASP A 181 1.59 -9.03 -5.27
C ASP A 181 1.15 -7.97 -4.26
N LEU A 182 1.32 -6.69 -4.60
CA LEU A 182 0.87 -5.58 -3.76
C LEU A 182 -0.65 -5.52 -3.61
N LEU A 183 -1.43 -5.83 -4.66
CA LEU A 183 -2.89 -5.95 -4.52
C LEU A 183 -3.27 -7.08 -3.56
N GLY A 184 -2.59 -8.22 -3.63
CA GLY A 184 -2.79 -9.34 -2.68
C GLY A 184 -2.50 -8.92 -1.24
N LYS A 185 -1.39 -8.22 -1.01
CA LYS A 185 -1.03 -7.67 0.31
C LYS A 185 -2.05 -6.65 0.81
N LEU A 186 -2.52 -5.73 -0.05
CA LEU A 186 -3.55 -4.77 0.29
C LEU A 186 -4.86 -5.46 0.68
N LEU A 187 -5.26 -6.49 -0.06
CA LEU A 187 -6.46 -7.27 0.26
C LEU A 187 -6.33 -7.96 1.62
N PHE A 188 -5.17 -8.54 1.91
CA PHE A 188 -4.89 -9.17 3.21
C PHE A 188 -5.00 -8.17 4.37
N CYS A 189 -4.59 -6.93 4.18
CA CYS A 189 -4.59 -5.89 5.20
C CYS A 189 -5.94 -5.19 5.42
N THR A 190 -7.02 -5.62 4.75
CA THR A 190 -8.34 -4.95 4.87
C THR A 190 -8.98 -5.09 6.26
N GLY A 191 -8.61 -6.10 7.04
CA GLY A 191 -9.07 -6.30 8.42
C GLY A 191 -8.01 -5.90 9.45
N THR A 192 -8.44 -5.61 10.68
CA THR A 192 -7.54 -5.19 11.78
C THR A 192 -6.46 -6.23 12.06
N ALA A 193 -6.80 -7.51 12.13
CA ALA A 193 -5.83 -8.59 12.33
C ALA A 193 -4.82 -8.71 11.18
N GLY A 194 -5.28 -8.52 9.93
CA GLY A 194 -4.41 -8.51 8.76
C GLY A 194 -3.45 -7.32 8.78
N MET A 195 -3.95 -6.14 9.15
CA MET A 195 -3.12 -4.94 9.29
C MET A 195 -2.05 -5.10 10.39
N GLN A 196 -2.40 -5.66 11.55
CA GLN A 196 -1.44 -5.94 12.62
C GLN A 196 -0.35 -6.93 12.17
N ARG A 197 -0.74 -8.04 11.52
CA ARG A 197 0.23 -9.00 10.97
C ARG A 197 1.13 -8.39 9.93
N PHE A 198 0.55 -7.58 9.03
CA PHE A 198 1.34 -6.85 8.03
C PHE A 198 2.33 -5.89 8.71
N TRP A 199 1.89 -5.11 9.71
CA TRP A 199 2.77 -4.23 10.46
C TRP A 199 3.95 -4.98 11.08
N ILE A 200 3.70 -6.12 11.73
CA ILE A 200 4.74 -6.96 12.31
C ILE A 200 5.69 -7.45 11.21
N SER A 201 5.17 -7.97 10.10
CA SER A 201 5.98 -8.50 8.99
C SER A 201 6.89 -7.48 8.31
N LEU A 202 6.61 -6.18 8.44
CA LEU A 202 7.49 -5.12 7.93
C LEU A 202 8.85 -5.07 8.66
N PHE A 203 8.91 -5.61 9.88
CA PHE A 203 10.10 -5.64 10.73
C PHE A 203 10.67 -7.06 10.92
N ASP A 204 9.96 -8.09 10.44
CA ASP A 204 10.48 -9.46 10.45
C ASP A 204 11.71 -9.56 9.53
N GLY A 205 12.82 -10.05 10.06
CA GLY A 205 14.10 -10.18 9.33
C GLY A 205 15.11 -9.06 9.60
N GLU A 206 14.86 -8.18 10.56
CA GLU A 206 15.84 -7.20 11.03
C GLU A 206 16.53 -7.59 12.35
N VAL A 207 16.30 -8.84 12.81
CA VAL A 207 17.00 -9.44 13.97
C VAL A 207 18.09 -10.37 13.43
N GLU A 208 19.08 -9.80 12.71
CA GLU A 208 20.39 -10.41 12.49
C GLU A 208 21.49 -9.41 12.83
#